data_2eaac931dd72cecffd52e597c7a7a73f
#
_entry.id   2eaac931dd72cecffd52e597c7a7a73f
#
_cell.length_a   1.000
_cell.length_b   1.000
_cell.length_c   1.000
_cell.angle_alpha   90.00
_cell.angle_beta   90.00
_cell.angle_gamma   90.00
#
_symmetry.space_group_name_H-M   'P 1'
#
loop_
_entity.id
_entity.type
_entity.pdbx_description
1 polymer ?
#
loop_
_entity_poly.entity_id
_entity_poly.type
_entity_poly.pdbx_seq_one_letter_code
_entity_poly.pdbx_strand_id
1 'polypeptide(L)'
;MPLQKWSEDIWLIQLFNEPAFSEELELAISQFAAADPPPHVVVDLGGVDTVNSSNLSQLLRLRKLTDDRQRQLKIAGPSDTVWSVFLSTSLDNVFNFSGDTMTALAELQLMS
;
A
#
# COMPACT_ATOMS: atom_id res chain seq x y z
N MET A 1 -14.67 -5.99 -0.40
CA MET A 1 -13.74 -5.62 0.69
C MET A 1 -12.48 -5.06 0.10
N PRO A 2 -11.99 -3.88 0.58
CA PRO A 2 -10.75 -3.32 0.09
C PRO A 2 -9.53 -4.18 0.38
N LEU A 3 -9.51 -4.84 1.55
CA LEU A 3 -8.43 -5.76 1.89
C LEU A 3 -8.75 -7.16 1.38
N GLN A 4 -7.86 -7.67 0.54
CA GLN A 4 -7.99 -9.02 0.00
C GLN A 4 -6.72 -9.81 0.38
N LYS A 5 -6.90 -10.97 0.97
CA LYS A 5 -5.80 -11.88 1.22
C LYS A 5 -5.55 -12.66 -0.05
N TRP A 6 -4.70 -12.08 -0.90
CA TRP A 6 -4.46 -12.60 -2.24
C TRP A 6 -3.80 -13.98 -2.22
N SER A 7 -2.89 -14.18 -1.27
CA SER A 7 -2.29 -15.48 -0.98
C SER A 7 -1.98 -15.54 0.51
N GLU A 8 -1.40 -16.65 0.97
CA GLU A 8 -0.99 -16.78 2.37
C GLU A 8 0.05 -15.72 2.75
N ASP A 9 0.87 -15.29 1.79
CA ASP A 9 2.00 -14.41 2.05
C ASP A 9 1.79 -12.99 1.56
N ILE A 10 0.68 -12.69 0.89
CA ILE A 10 0.48 -11.38 0.23
C ILE A 10 -0.95 -10.90 0.45
N TRP A 11 -1.07 -9.68 0.97
CA TRP A 11 -2.35 -8.95 1.04
C TRP A 11 -2.40 -7.86 -0.02
N LEU A 12 -3.57 -7.69 -0.61
CA LEU A 12 -3.86 -6.59 -1.54
C LEU A 12 -4.86 -5.65 -0.88
N ILE A 13 -4.50 -4.37 -0.79
CA ILE A 13 -5.37 -3.33 -0.26
C ILE A 13 -5.72 -2.39 -1.41
N GLN A 14 -6.99 -2.38 -1.83
CA GLN A 14 -7.47 -1.47 -2.86
C GLN A 14 -8.10 -0.27 -2.18
N LEU A 15 -7.54 0.91 -2.43
CA LEU A 15 -8.01 2.14 -1.81
C LEU A 15 -8.76 3.00 -2.83
N PHE A 16 -9.63 3.85 -2.31
CA PHE A 16 -10.44 4.77 -3.08
C PHE A 16 -10.36 6.14 -2.41
N ASN A 17 -11.08 7.13 -2.94
CA ASN A 17 -11.05 8.47 -2.38
C ASN A 17 -11.65 8.52 -0.97
N GLU A 18 -11.33 9.58 -0.22
CA GLU A 18 -11.91 9.79 1.09
C GLU A 18 -13.44 9.87 1.05
N PRO A 19 -14.15 9.42 2.11
CA PRO A 19 -13.60 9.00 3.42
C PRO A 19 -13.08 7.56 3.43
N ALA A 20 -13.32 6.79 2.39
CA ALA A 20 -12.96 5.37 2.37
C ALA A 20 -11.45 5.15 2.53
N PHE A 21 -10.61 6.01 1.93
CA PHE A 21 -9.15 5.86 2.00
C PHE A 21 -8.68 5.70 3.45
N SER A 22 -8.99 6.69 4.30
CA SER A 22 -8.55 6.68 5.69
C SER A 22 -9.16 5.55 6.49
N GLU A 23 -10.45 5.30 6.32
CA GLU A 23 -11.16 4.26 7.06
C GLU A 23 -10.60 2.87 6.74
N GLU A 24 -10.44 2.57 5.46
CA GLU A 24 -9.99 1.26 5.02
C GLU A 24 -8.51 1.03 5.34
N LEU A 25 -7.70 2.07 5.18
CA LEU A 25 -6.27 1.94 5.48
C LEU A 25 -6.03 1.76 6.98
N GLU A 26 -6.78 2.44 7.85
CA GLU A 26 -6.68 2.23 9.29
C GLU A 26 -7.06 0.80 9.68
N LEU A 27 -8.12 0.25 9.08
CA LEU A 27 -8.49 -1.14 9.32
C LEU A 27 -7.38 -2.09 8.87
N ALA A 28 -6.80 -1.84 7.70
CA ALA A 28 -5.73 -2.68 7.17
C ALA A 28 -4.48 -2.62 8.07
N ILE A 29 -4.13 -1.43 8.56
CA ILE A 29 -3.02 -1.26 9.49
C ILE A 29 -3.24 -2.07 10.77
N SER A 30 -4.44 -2.00 11.33
CA SER A 30 -4.80 -2.75 12.54
C SER A 30 -4.70 -4.26 12.29
N GLN A 31 -5.21 -4.73 11.16
CA GLN A 31 -5.15 -6.15 10.82
C GLN A 31 -3.71 -6.62 10.59
N PHE A 32 -2.90 -5.80 9.93
CA PHE A 32 -1.49 -6.13 9.71
C PHE A 32 -0.74 -6.23 11.05
N ALA A 33 -0.99 -5.30 11.95
CA ALA A 33 -0.32 -5.28 13.25
C ALA A 33 -0.60 -6.54 14.06
N ALA A 34 -1.78 -7.14 13.86
CA ALA A 34 -2.19 -8.36 14.56
C ALA A 34 -1.84 -9.65 13.80
N ALA A 35 -1.36 -9.53 12.57
CA ALA A 35 -1.09 -10.69 11.72
C ALA A 35 0.16 -11.44 12.19
N ASP A 36 0.06 -12.78 12.22
CA ASP A 36 1.18 -13.65 12.58
C ASP A 36 1.02 -15.00 11.84
N PRO A 37 1.88 -15.32 10.89
CA PRO A 37 2.96 -14.47 10.35
C PRO A 37 2.45 -13.29 9.55
N PRO A 38 3.21 -12.18 9.49
CA PRO A 38 2.79 -11.02 8.71
C PRO A 38 2.98 -11.26 7.21
N PRO A 39 2.10 -10.72 6.35
CA PRO A 39 2.26 -10.85 4.90
C PRO A 39 3.09 -9.72 4.30
N HIS A 40 3.47 -9.87 3.05
CA HIS A 40 3.82 -8.73 2.20
C HIS A 40 2.53 -8.00 1.82
N VAL A 41 2.63 -6.73 1.44
CA VAL A 41 1.45 -5.91 1.17
C VAL A 41 1.60 -5.16 -0.15
N VAL A 42 0.55 -5.20 -0.96
CA VAL A 42 0.38 -4.33 -2.13
C VAL A 42 -0.75 -3.37 -1.85
N VAL A 43 -0.49 -2.07 -2.00
CA VAL A 43 -1.51 -1.04 -1.92
C VAL A 43 -1.81 -0.56 -3.34
N ASP A 44 -3.03 -0.76 -3.80
CA ASP A 44 -3.49 -0.35 -5.13
C ASP A 44 -4.11 1.04 -5.02
N LEU A 45 -3.50 2.02 -5.67
CA LEU A 45 -3.97 3.40 -5.70
C LEU A 45 -4.65 3.76 -7.03
N GLY A 46 -4.94 2.78 -7.88
CA GLY A 46 -5.55 3.02 -9.19
C GLY A 46 -6.92 3.70 -9.13
N GLY A 47 -7.65 3.52 -8.04
CA GLY A 47 -8.96 4.14 -7.83
C GLY A 47 -8.92 5.45 -7.06
N VAL A 48 -7.74 6.01 -6.79
CA VAL A 48 -7.56 7.21 -5.97
C VAL A 48 -7.22 8.40 -6.87
N ASP A 49 -7.99 9.47 -6.77
CA ASP A 49 -7.78 10.68 -7.58
C ASP A 49 -6.70 11.58 -7.02
N THR A 50 -6.64 11.69 -5.69
CA THR A 50 -5.64 12.52 -5.02
C THR A 50 -5.39 12.02 -3.60
N VAL A 51 -4.25 12.41 -3.03
CA VAL A 51 -3.88 12.09 -1.65
C VAL A 51 -3.52 13.37 -0.92
N ASN A 52 -3.79 13.40 0.38
CA ASN A 52 -3.44 14.52 1.27
C ASN A 52 -2.35 14.08 2.24
N SER A 53 -1.89 15.02 3.07
CA SER A 53 -0.80 14.74 4.03
C SER A 53 -1.18 13.67 5.05
N SER A 54 -2.44 13.60 5.44
CA SER A 54 -2.92 12.56 6.34
C SER A 54 -2.84 11.18 5.69
N ASN A 55 -3.20 11.07 4.41
CA ASN A 55 -3.08 9.83 3.65
C ASN A 55 -1.61 9.39 3.56
N LEU A 56 -0.72 10.31 3.28
CA LEU A 56 0.71 10.01 3.21
C LEU A 56 1.25 9.54 4.54
N SER A 57 0.81 10.15 5.64
CA SER A 57 1.19 9.72 6.99
C SER A 57 0.74 8.30 7.29
N GLN A 58 -0.48 7.94 6.86
CA GLN A 58 -0.99 6.58 7.04
C GLN A 58 -0.16 5.56 6.25
N LEU A 59 0.20 5.90 5.01
CA LEU A 59 1.03 5.03 4.19
C LEU A 59 2.43 4.86 4.80
N LEU A 60 2.98 5.93 5.36
CA LEU A 60 4.28 5.87 6.05
C LEU A 60 4.21 4.98 7.29
N ARG A 61 3.11 5.02 8.03
CA ARG A 61 2.92 4.13 9.19
C ARG A 61 2.87 2.67 8.75
N LEU A 62 2.15 2.38 7.67
CA LEU A 62 2.09 1.02 7.14
C LEU A 62 3.48 0.57 6.69
N ARG A 63 4.23 1.44 6.01
CA ARG A 63 5.60 1.13 5.60
C ARG A 63 6.49 0.77 6.79
N LYS A 64 6.39 1.56 7.86
CA LYS A 64 7.18 1.27 9.05
C LYS A 64 6.82 -0.10 9.64
N LEU A 65 5.54 -0.42 9.71
CA LEU A 65 5.10 -1.72 10.22
C LEU A 65 5.61 -2.87 9.35
N THR A 66 5.56 -2.74 8.04
CA THR A 66 6.07 -3.78 7.14
C THR A 66 7.58 -3.93 7.26
N ASP A 67 8.32 -2.81 7.33
CA ASP A 67 9.77 -2.84 7.50
C ASP A 67 10.17 -3.50 8.81
N ASP A 68 9.50 -3.15 9.91
CA ASP A 68 9.80 -3.70 11.23
C ASP A 68 9.60 -5.23 11.27
N ARG A 69 8.72 -5.75 10.43
CA ARG A 69 8.42 -7.17 10.33
C ARG A 69 9.18 -7.84 9.18
N GLN A 70 10.08 -7.11 8.52
CA GLN A 70 10.89 -7.58 7.39
C GLN A 70 10.01 -8.05 6.22
N ARG A 71 8.96 -7.27 5.94
CA ARG A 71 8.06 -7.50 4.81
C ARG A 71 8.14 -6.36 3.82
N GLN A 72 7.73 -6.64 2.59
CA GLN A 72 7.74 -5.66 1.50
C GLN A 72 6.39 -4.96 1.41
N LEU A 73 6.42 -3.67 1.17
CA LEU A 73 5.24 -2.89 0.81
C LEU A 73 5.47 -2.34 -0.59
N LYS A 74 4.53 -2.61 -1.49
CA LYS A 74 4.55 -2.03 -2.84
C LYS A 74 3.31 -1.20 -3.07
N ILE A 75 3.48 -0.07 -3.73
CA ILE A 75 2.38 0.81 -4.14
C ILE A 75 2.20 0.66 -5.64
N ALA A 76 0.99 0.31 -6.05
CA ALA A 76 0.70 -0.03 -7.44
C ALA A 76 -0.25 0.98 -8.09
N GLY A 77 0.06 1.34 -9.32
CA GLY A 77 -0.85 2.05 -10.21
C GLY A 77 -1.28 3.45 -9.81
N PRO A 78 -0.43 4.28 -9.18
CA PRO A 78 -0.85 5.63 -8.86
C PRO A 78 -1.14 6.40 -10.16
N SER A 79 -2.20 7.24 -10.15
CA SER A 79 -2.48 8.14 -11.25
C SER A 79 -1.37 9.19 -11.36
N ASP A 80 -1.34 9.92 -12.48
CA ASP A 80 -0.35 10.99 -12.67
C ASP A 80 -0.44 12.03 -11.56
N THR A 81 -1.65 12.38 -11.14
CA THR A 81 -1.87 13.34 -10.05
C THR A 81 -1.31 12.84 -8.75
N VAL A 82 -1.61 11.59 -8.39
CA VAL A 82 -1.10 10.97 -7.16
C VAL A 82 0.41 10.82 -7.22
N TRP A 83 0.94 10.37 -8.35
CA TRP A 83 2.39 10.25 -8.56
C TRP A 83 3.09 11.59 -8.36
N SER A 84 2.49 12.69 -8.88
CA SER A 84 3.04 14.03 -8.70
C SER A 84 3.16 14.43 -7.23
N VAL A 85 2.23 14.00 -6.38
CA VAL A 85 2.30 14.27 -4.94
C VAL A 85 3.50 13.54 -4.32
N PHE A 86 3.72 12.29 -4.69
CA PHE A 86 4.90 11.56 -4.20
C PHE A 86 6.20 12.22 -4.66
N LEU A 87 6.25 12.69 -5.89
CA LEU A 87 7.44 13.39 -6.41
C LEU A 87 7.69 14.70 -5.64
N SER A 88 6.65 15.52 -5.46
CA SER A 88 6.80 16.83 -4.82
C SER A 88 7.15 16.73 -3.33
N THR A 89 6.81 15.63 -2.68
CA THR A 89 7.14 15.38 -1.29
C THR A 89 8.41 14.54 -1.12
N SER A 90 9.06 14.16 -2.22
CA SER A 90 10.23 13.28 -2.24
C SER A 90 9.97 11.89 -1.68
N LEU A 91 8.70 11.49 -1.58
CA LEU A 91 8.32 10.16 -1.08
C LEU A 91 8.43 9.09 -2.17
N ASP A 92 8.65 9.47 -3.42
CA ASP A 92 8.93 8.53 -4.50
C ASP A 92 10.18 7.69 -4.22
N ASN A 93 11.11 8.20 -3.40
CA ASN A 93 12.31 7.47 -2.98
C ASN A 93 12.10 6.62 -1.74
N VAL A 94 10.97 6.77 -1.07
CA VAL A 94 10.68 6.09 0.21
C VAL A 94 9.94 4.79 -0.02
N PHE A 95 9.01 4.78 -0.98
CA PHE A 95 8.20 3.61 -1.28
C PHE A 95 8.70 2.90 -2.53
N ASN A 96 8.36 1.62 -2.66
CA ASN A 96 8.57 0.84 -3.87
C ASN A 96 7.29 0.88 -4.70
N PHE A 97 7.41 1.30 -5.96
CA PHE A 97 6.26 1.45 -6.84
C PHE A 97 6.28 0.41 -7.94
N SER A 98 5.09 0.02 -8.37
CA SER A 98 4.89 -0.80 -9.57
C SER A 98 3.84 -0.14 -10.45
N GLY A 99 3.93 -0.35 -11.76
CA GLY A 99 3.01 0.30 -12.70
C GLY A 99 1.57 -0.16 -12.56
N ASP A 100 1.36 -1.40 -12.14
CA ASP A 100 0.03 -1.96 -11.93
C ASP A 100 0.05 -3.03 -10.83
N THR A 101 -1.15 -3.40 -10.39
CA THR A 101 -1.35 -4.36 -9.31
C THR A 101 -0.81 -5.74 -9.66
N MET A 102 -1.03 -6.21 -10.88
CA MET A 102 -0.57 -7.55 -11.27
C MET A 102 0.94 -7.66 -11.26
N THR A 103 1.64 -6.61 -11.72
CA THR A 103 3.10 -6.57 -11.68
C THR A 103 3.60 -6.61 -10.25
N ALA A 104 3.00 -5.83 -9.36
CA ALA A 104 3.37 -5.79 -7.94
C ALA A 104 3.19 -7.16 -7.29
N LEU A 105 2.06 -7.81 -7.53
CA LEU A 105 1.78 -9.14 -6.98
C LEU A 105 2.77 -10.19 -7.51
N ALA A 106 3.07 -10.14 -8.80
CA ALA A 106 4.02 -11.06 -9.41
C ALA A 106 5.42 -10.89 -8.83
N GLU A 107 5.86 -9.64 -8.63
CA GLU A 107 7.17 -9.37 -8.04
C GLU A 107 7.27 -9.96 -6.62
N LEU A 108 6.24 -9.78 -5.80
CA LEU A 108 6.22 -10.32 -4.45
C LEU A 108 6.12 -11.85 -4.44
N GLN A 109 5.37 -12.42 -5.38
CA GLN A 109 5.23 -13.88 -5.50
C GLN A 109 6.59 -14.53 -5.78
N LEU A 110 7.41 -13.88 -6.59
CA LEU A 110 8.75 -14.41 -6.91
C LEU A 110 9.71 -14.33 -5.72
N MET A 111 9.43 -13.48 -4.75
CA MET A 111 10.24 -13.34 -3.54
C MET A 111 9.86 -14.34 -2.44
N SER A 112 8.68 -14.91 -2.55
CA SER A 112 8.12 -15.78 -1.50
C SER A 112 8.62 -17.22 -1.59
#